data_f24f24b793cd77904ff6b197a4563442
#
_entry.id   f24f24b793cd77904ff6b197a4563442
#
_cell.length_a   1.000
_cell.length_b   1.000
_cell.length_c   1.000
_cell.angle_alpha   90.00
_cell.angle_beta   90.00
_cell.angle_gamma   90.00
#
_symmetry.space_group_name_H-M   'P 1'
#
loop_
_entity.id
_entity.type
_entity.pdbx_description
1 polymer ?
#
loop_
_entity_poly.entity_id
_entity_poly.type
_entity_poly.pdbx_seq_one_letter_code
_entity_poly.pdbx_strand_id
1 'polypeptide(L)'
;MPDNDTTEPLSLDEMRERYRAEQQKRIRPDGLNQWRDLFDDMDRDPFVEPGFTREPLVEETTVVIVGGGFAGMLTAIDLTKHGITDFKIVEKAGDFGGTWYWNRYPGCMCDVESYVYLPLLEETGFMPTERYASASEIFGYSKELARTFDLYSHALFQTDVIDATWDEERLVWKVATSRGDQLSTRFLVLAGGILHKAKLPGIQGIESFEGKAFHTSRWDYDYTGGSPTEPMEHLKGKRVGIIGTGATAVQVVPQVARVAEELYVFQRTPGAVGVRNQQATDAAWFQSQKPGWQKERIVNFTHAVTGAQPEKDLVNDGWTELMWIDTQKMPESDEEADALDRADFEAMETIRQRVTDVIDDPETAEKLKPYWGKHCKRICFHDDYLPAFNQPNVHLVDTNGMGVDEITKNGPVVDGIEYPVDLLIYASGFEVTTDLHQRLGFNPKGRDGIALSERWAEGAHTMHGVLASGFPNMLLISLVQGGFGTNFSHLLSESAKHVARIIEKCNEDGILSIEPEEAAEEEWLSVLHGVGMGGARYFSHCTPSFYNSEQQRIDKRAARNLTYTGSVLDYVGYLERWRDVPDFSGVKTVTTPPGD
;
A
#
# COMPACT_ATOMS: atom_id res chain seq x y z
N MET A 1 -31.30 40.27 5.68
CA MET A 1 -29.89 39.98 5.46
C MET A 1 -29.43 39.26 6.70
N PRO A 2 -29.13 37.97 6.66
CA PRO A 2 -28.48 37.31 7.79
C PRO A 2 -27.00 37.69 7.72
N ASP A 3 -26.43 37.99 8.87
CA ASP A 3 -25.02 38.28 9.08
C ASP A 3 -24.19 37.13 8.52
N ASN A 4 -23.28 37.49 7.62
CA ASN A 4 -22.18 36.62 7.25
C ASN A 4 -21.27 36.48 8.48
N ASP A 5 -21.46 35.42 9.23
CA ASP A 5 -20.54 35.02 10.29
C ASP A 5 -19.27 34.51 9.59
N THR A 6 -18.46 35.45 9.15
CA THR A 6 -17.08 35.16 8.73
C THR A 6 -16.32 34.89 10.02
N THR A 7 -16.33 33.64 10.48
CA THR A 7 -15.37 33.18 11.51
C THR A 7 -13.97 33.51 10.99
N GLU A 8 -13.24 34.36 11.71
CA GLU A 8 -11.84 34.65 11.40
C GLU A 8 -11.08 33.33 11.33
N PRO A 9 -10.12 33.19 10.37
CA PRO A 9 -9.33 31.98 10.27
C PRO A 9 -8.59 31.73 11.59
N LEU A 10 -8.59 30.47 12.05
CA LEU A 10 -7.93 30.07 13.30
C LEU A 10 -6.44 30.48 13.26
N SER A 11 -5.95 30.98 14.37
CA SER A 11 -4.53 31.22 14.55
C SER A 11 -3.74 29.90 14.50
N LEU A 12 -2.42 29.98 14.30
CA LEU A 12 -1.54 28.81 14.27
C LEU A 12 -1.64 27.96 15.56
N ASP A 13 -1.73 28.62 16.72
CA ASP A 13 -1.83 27.94 18.01
C ASP A 13 -3.19 27.27 18.22
N GLU A 14 -4.28 27.93 17.80
CA GLU A 14 -5.62 27.33 17.84
C GLU A 14 -5.72 26.12 16.92
N MET A 15 -5.10 26.18 15.74
CA MET A 15 -5.08 25.05 14.82
C MET A 15 -4.26 23.87 15.38
N ARG A 16 -3.11 24.13 15.98
CA ARG A 16 -2.31 23.12 16.68
C ARG A 16 -3.09 22.45 17.81
N GLU A 17 -3.82 23.25 18.60
CA GLU A 17 -4.65 22.71 19.68
C GLU A 17 -5.81 21.87 19.14
N ARG A 18 -6.49 22.30 18.06
CA ARG A 18 -7.52 21.51 17.39
C ARG A 18 -6.99 20.16 16.91
N TYR A 19 -5.82 20.13 16.24
CA TYR A 19 -5.22 18.89 15.78
C TYR A 19 -4.84 17.97 16.94
N ARG A 20 -4.32 18.53 18.02
CA ARG A 20 -4.00 17.77 19.24
C ARG A 20 -5.25 17.17 19.88
N ALA A 21 -6.33 17.93 19.98
CA ALA A 21 -7.60 17.44 20.51
C ALA A 21 -8.15 16.29 19.66
N GLU A 22 -8.10 16.41 18.33
CA GLU A 22 -8.51 15.35 17.41
C GLU A 22 -7.61 14.11 17.46
N GLN A 23 -6.31 14.27 17.71
CA GLN A 23 -5.40 13.17 17.97
C GLN A 23 -5.78 12.42 19.25
N GLN A 24 -5.96 13.14 20.36
CA GLN A 24 -6.23 12.55 21.68
C GLN A 24 -7.53 11.75 21.70
N LYS A 25 -8.58 12.19 21.01
CA LYS A 25 -9.84 11.44 20.89
C LYS A 25 -9.67 10.02 20.32
N ARG A 26 -8.62 9.78 19.54
CA ARG A 26 -8.44 8.55 18.73
C ARG A 26 -7.35 7.63 19.24
N ILE A 27 -6.60 8.04 20.28
CA ILE A 27 -5.58 7.17 20.88
C ILE A 27 -6.28 6.08 21.67
N ARG A 28 -6.03 4.83 21.30
CA ARG A 28 -6.60 3.64 21.95
C ARG A 28 -5.53 2.91 22.78
N PRO A 29 -5.90 2.40 23.95
CA PRO A 29 -4.95 1.67 24.81
C PRO A 29 -4.54 0.31 24.22
N ASP A 30 -5.38 -0.28 23.35
CA ASP A 30 -5.13 -1.57 22.68
C ASP A 30 -4.19 -1.43 21.47
N GLY A 31 -3.91 -0.22 20.97
CA GLY A 31 -2.95 0.05 19.90
C GLY A 31 -3.18 -0.84 18.67
N LEU A 32 -2.13 -1.59 18.24
CA LEU A 32 -2.25 -2.52 17.09
C LEU A 32 -3.15 -3.73 17.38
N ASN A 33 -3.40 -4.09 18.66
CA ASN A 33 -4.30 -5.19 19.00
C ASN A 33 -5.78 -4.86 18.75
N GLN A 34 -6.10 -3.64 18.34
CA GLN A 34 -7.43 -3.25 17.86
C GLN A 34 -7.82 -3.93 16.54
N TRP A 35 -6.90 -4.60 15.87
CA TRP A 35 -7.10 -5.25 14.59
C TRP A 35 -7.12 -6.77 14.74
N ARG A 36 -7.85 -7.46 13.86
CA ARG A 36 -7.91 -8.90 13.78
C ARG A 36 -7.88 -9.38 12.32
N ASP A 37 -7.50 -10.62 12.11
CA ASP A 37 -7.54 -11.29 10.80
C ASP A 37 -8.98 -11.48 10.31
N LEU A 38 -9.12 -11.70 9.02
CA LEU A 38 -10.37 -12.20 8.43
C LEU A 38 -10.70 -13.58 9.01
N PHE A 39 -11.96 -13.93 9.05
CA PHE A 39 -12.43 -15.21 9.58
C PHE A 39 -13.51 -15.81 8.69
N ASP A 40 -13.70 -17.13 8.78
CA ASP A 40 -14.69 -17.90 8.05
C ASP A 40 -14.64 -17.64 6.52
N ASP A 41 -15.79 -17.47 5.89
CA ASP A 41 -15.92 -17.24 4.45
C ASP A 41 -15.28 -15.91 3.97
N MET A 42 -15.04 -14.96 4.88
CA MET A 42 -14.38 -13.68 4.53
C MET A 42 -12.92 -13.85 4.14
N ASP A 43 -12.23 -14.92 4.54
CA ASP A 43 -10.83 -15.16 4.15
C ASP A 43 -10.69 -15.86 2.80
N ARG A 44 -11.77 -16.42 2.26
CA ARG A 44 -11.75 -17.07 0.94
C ARG A 44 -11.46 -16.08 -0.17
N ASP A 45 -10.81 -16.58 -1.22
CA ASP A 45 -10.75 -15.88 -2.50
C ASP A 45 -12.08 -16.07 -3.26
N PRO A 46 -12.90 -15.02 -3.42
CA PRO A 46 -14.18 -15.14 -4.10
C PRO A 46 -14.05 -15.15 -5.63
N PHE A 47 -12.85 -15.01 -6.16
CA PHE A 47 -12.57 -14.84 -7.59
C PHE A 47 -12.02 -16.10 -8.26
N VAL A 48 -11.96 -17.22 -7.54
CA VAL A 48 -11.53 -18.51 -8.05
C VAL A 48 -12.60 -19.56 -7.89
N GLU A 49 -12.62 -20.53 -8.80
CA GLU A 49 -13.50 -21.70 -8.68
C GLU A 49 -13.01 -22.57 -7.50
N PRO A 50 -13.92 -23.04 -6.65
CA PRO A 50 -13.57 -23.94 -5.55
C PRO A 50 -12.99 -25.27 -6.04
N GLY A 51 -12.04 -25.83 -5.29
CA GLY A 51 -11.55 -27.19 -5.52
C GLY A 51 -10.45 -27.32 -6.58
N PHE A 52 -9.77 -26.22 -6.92
CA PHE A 52 -8.58 -26.29 -7.78
C PHE A 52 -7.53 -27.24 -7.21
N THR A 53 -7.08 -28.20 -8.01
CA THR A 53 -6.01 -29.15 -7.68
C THR A 53 -5.03 -29.28 -8.84
N ARG A 54 -3.78 -29.55 -8.54
CA ARG A 54 -2.72 -29.93 -9.49
C ARG A 54 -1.75 -30.86 -8.79
N GLU A 55 -0.97 -31.62 -9.57
CA GLU A 55 0.11 -32.43 -9.03
C GLU A 55 1.21 -31.54 -8.40
N PRO A 56 1.76 -31.93 -7.26
CA PRO A 56 2.90 -31.28 -6.65
C PRO A 56 4.13 -31.28 -7.58
N LEU A 57 4.90 -30.20 -7.54
CA LEU A 57 6.15 -30.07 -8.29
C LEU A 57 7.35 -30.34 -7.40
N VAL A 58 8.35 -31.03 -7.94
CA VAL A 58 9.69 -31.14 -7.35
C VAL A 58 10.68 -30.66 -8.38
N GLU A 59 11.15 -29.44 -8.21
CA GLU A 59 11.99 -28.75 -9.21
C GLU A 59 13.14 -28.00 -8.56
N GLU A 60 14.23 -27.85 -9.34
CA GLU A 60 15.31 -26.91 -9.06
C GLU A 60 15.20 -25.75 -10.04
N THR A 61 15.37 -24.52 -9.54
CA THR A 61 15.31 -23.30 -10.35
C THR A 61 16.29 -22.25 -9.81
N THR A 62 16.73 -21.36 -10.65
CA THR A 62 17.66 -20.29 -10.25
C THR A 62 17.00 -19.29 -9.31
N VAL A 63 15.74 -18.91 -9.56
CA VAL A 63 15.03 -17.89 -8.75
C VAL A 63 13.61 -18.35 -8.45
N VAL A 64 13.19 -18.26 -7.18
CA VAL A 64 11.78 -18.29 -6.78
C VAL A 64 11.37 -16.88 -6.36
N ILE A 65 10.31 -16.37 -6.99
CA ILE A 65 9.70 -15.08 -6.69
C ILE A 65 8.38 -15.33 -5.97
N VAL A 66 8.23 -14.80 -4.75
CA VAL A 66 7.01 -14.93 -3.95
C VAL A 66 6.14 -13.68 -4.14
N GLY A 67 5.04 -13.84 -4.87
CA GLY A 67 4.07 -12.80 -5.20
C GLY A 67 4.02 -12.44 -6.68
N GLY A 68 2.81 -12.44 -7.26
CA GLY A 68 2.51 -12.13 -8.66
C GLY A 68 1.91 -10.72 -8.88
N GLY A 69 2.13 -9.78 -7.95
CA GLY A 69 1.83 -8.36 -8.13
C GLY A 69 2.89 -7.67 -8.99
N PHE A 70 2.79 -6.33 -9.16
CA PHE A 70 3.77 -5.58 -9.95
C PHE A 70 5.23 -5.82 -9.51
N ALA A 71 5.49 -5.96 -8.20
CA ALA A 71 6.84 -6.24 -7.72
C ALA A 71 7.41 -7.53 -8.32
N GLY A 72 6.68 -8.64 -8.24
CA GLY A 72 7.13 -9.94 -8.77
C GLY A 72 7.15 -9.96 -10.29
N MET A 73 6.15 -9.38 -10.94
CA MET A 73 6.09 -9.30 -12.41
C MET A 73 7.27 -8.48 -12.97
N LEU A 74 7.54 -7.30 -12.43
CA LEU A 74 8.65 -6.45 -12.86
C LEU A 74 9.99 -7.13 -12.59
N THR A 75 10.14 -7.84 -11.46
CA THR A 75 11.34 -8.64 -11.19
C THR A 75 11.56 -9.71 -12.26
N ALA A 76 10.53 -10.48 -12.59
CA ALA A 76 10.61 -11.52 -13.63
C ALA A 76 10.94 -10.94 -15.01
N ILE A 77 10.34 -9.79 -15.35
CA ILE A 77 10.61 -9.07 -16.61
C ILE A 77 12.08 -8.61 -16.66
N ASP A 78 12.57 -7.99 -15.57
CA ASP A 78 13.95 -7.50 -15.55
C ASP A 78 14.96 -8.66 -15.50
N LEU A 79 14.68 -9.76 -14.79
CA LEU A 79 15.48 -11.00 -14.88
C LEU A 79 15.61 -11.49 -16.34
N THR A 80 14.47 -11.53 -17.06
CA THR A 80 14.45 -11.94 -18.48
C THR A 80 15.29 -10.99 -19.35
N LYS A 81 15.20 -9.67 -19.12
CA LYS A 81 16.04 -8.68 -19.83
C LYS A 81 17.54 -8.89 -19.59
N HIS A 82 17.92 -9.44 -18.43
CA HIS A 82 19.28 -9.82 -18.07
C HIS A 82 19.63 -11.28 -18.41
N GLY A 83 18.83 -11.96 -19.25
CA GLY A 83 19.09 -13.33 -19.71
C GLY A 83 18.83 -14.43 -18.68
N ILE A 84 18.20 -14.11 -17.55
CA ILE A 84 17.87 -15.06 -16.50
C ILE A 84 16.40 -15.48 -16.69
N THR A 85 16.20 -16.65 -17.31
CA THR A 85 14.87 -17.16 -17.69
C THR A 85 14.43 -18.36 -16.85
N ASP A 86 15.31 -18.90 -16.01
CA ASP A 86 15.00 -20.01 -15.10
C ASP A 86 14.52 -19.48 -13.75
N PHE A 87 13.20 -19.21 -13.65
CA PHE A 87 12.55 -18.75 -12.44
C PHE A 87 11.11 -19.30 -12.32
N LYS A 88 10.58 -19.30 -11.09
CA LYS A 88 9.16 -19.55 -10.78
C LYS A 88 8.57 -18.39 -10.00
N ILE A 89 7.32 -18.05 -10.31
CA ILE A 89 6.53 -17.06 -9.57
C ILE A 89 5.46 -17.82 -8.79
N VAL A 90 5.49 -17.76 -7.46
CA VAL A 90 4.50 -18.40 -6.60
C VAL A 90 3.51 -17.33 -6.14
N GLU A 91 2.23 -17.49 -6.54
CA GLU A 91 1.17 -16.52 -6.26
C GLU A 91 -0.05 -17.21 -5.63
N LYS A 92 -0.51 -16.68 -4.49
CA LYS A 92 -1.67 -17.22 -3.76
C LYS A 92 -3.00 -16.93 -4.45
N ALA A 93 -3.07 -15.85 -5.24
CA ALA A 93 -4.25 -15.48 -6.02
C ALA A 93 -4.44 -16.39 -7.24
N GLY A 94 -5.62 -16.29 -7.86
CA GLY A 94 -5.93 -17.04 -9.08
C GLY A 94 -5.31 -16.48 -10.36
N ASP A 95 -4.69 -15.30 -10.32
CA ASP A 95 -4.07 -14.65 -11.47
C ASP A 95 -3.04 -13.61 -11.01
N PHE A 96 -2.27 -13.05 -11.95
CA PHE A 96 -1.42 -11.89 -11.72
C PHE A 96 -2.24 -10.65 -11.34
N GLY A 97 -1.58 -9.65 -10.75
CA GLY A 97 -2.17 -8.34 -10.46
C GLY A 97 -2.01 -7.87 -9.00
N GLY A 98 -1.79 -8.80 -8.04
CA GLY A 98 -1.56 -8.46 -6.64
C GLY A 98 -2.66 -7.55 -6.06
N THR A 99 -2.33 -6.30 -5.72
CA THR A 99 -3.30 -5.31 -5.22
C THR A 99 -4.54 -5.20 -6.11
N TRP A 100 -4.39 -5.25 -7.44
CA TRP A 100 -5.48 -5.07 -8.41
C TRP A 100 -6.25 -6.37 -8.67
N TYR A 101 -5.70 -7.50 -8.30
CA TYR A 101 -6.43 -8.76 -8.21
C TYR A 101 -7.38 -8.76 -7.00
N TRP A 102 -6.91 -8.33 -5.82
CA TRP A 102 -7.68 -8.37 -4.59
C TRP A 102 -8.67 -7.22 -4.45
N ASN A 103 -8.37 -6.04 -4.98
CA ASN A 103 -9.21 -4.85 -4.84
C ASN A 103 -10.07 -4.65 -6.09
N ARG A 104 -11.14 -5.43 -6.18
CA ARG A 104 -12.11 -5.38 -7.30
C ARG A 104 -13.47 -4.84 -6.86
N TYR A 105 -13.53 -4.13 -5.74
CA TYR A 105 -14.76 -3.51 -5.26
C TYR A 105 -15.23 -2.42 -6.25
N PRO A 106 -16.56 -2.13 -6.29
CA PRO A 106 -17.11 -1.13 -7.20
C PRO A 106 -16.48 0.25 -7.01
N GLY A 107 -16.13 0.90 -8.11
CA GLY A 107 -15.49 2.22 -8.10
C GLY A 107 -14.01 2.21 -7.74
N CYS A 108 -13.38 1.04 -7.57
CA CYS A 108 -11.94 0.94 -7.30
C CYS A 108 -11.11 1.50 -8.45
N MET A 109 -10.21 2.44 -8.15
CA MET A 109 -9.35 3.13 -9.11
C MET A 109 -8.01 3.50 -8.46
N CYS A 110 -6.99 3.74 -9.29
CA CYS A 110 -5.82 4.48 -8.89
C CYS A 110 -6.12 5.99 -8.87
N ASP A 111 -5.55 6.72 -7.91
CA ASP A 111 -5.60 8.18 -7.86
C ASP A 111 -4.24 8.84 -8.15
N VAL A 112 -3.27 8.05 -8.59
CA VAL A 112 -2.05 8.50 -9.26
C VAL A 112 -2.28 8.38 -10.76
N GLU A 113 -1.85 9.38 -11.51
CA GLU A 113 -2.05 9.45 -12.95
C GLU A 113 -1.57 8.17 -13.67
N SER A 114 -2.38 7.62 -14.57
CA SER A 114 -2.10 6.34 -15.25
C SER A 114 -0.76 6.31 -15.97
N TYR A 115 -0.36 7.45 -16.56
CA TYR A 115 0.89 7.58 -17.32
C TYR A 115 2.14 7.58 -16.44
N VAL A 116 1.96 7.78 -15.14
CA VAL A 116 2.99 7.73 -14.11
C VAL A 116 2.95 6.40 -13.35
N TYR A 117 1.74 5.89 -13.10
CA TYR A 117 1.53 4.71 -12.25
C TYR A 117 1.71 3.37 -12.97
N LEU A 118 1.18 3.22 -14.20
CA LEU A 118 1.28 1.97 -14.95
C LEU A 118 2.72 1.79 -15.47
N PRO A 119 3.43 0.72 -15.09
CA PRO A 119 4.80 0.53 -15.53
C PRO A 119 4.89 0.08 -16.99
N LEU A 120 5.98 0.37 -17.67
CA LEU A 120 6.34 -0.16 -18.99
C LEU A 120 5.33 0.21 -20.13
N LEU A 121 4.72 1.40 -20.07
CA LEU A 121 3.79 1.85 -21.12
C LEU A 121 4.50 2.04 -22.47
N GLU A 122 5.77 2.46 -22.48
CA GLU A 122 6.55 2.61 -23.70
C GLU A 122 6.86 1.26 -24.34
N GLU A 123 7.20 0.25 -23.52
CA GLU A 123 7.55 -1.09 -23.97
C GLU A 123 6.33 -1.86 -24.49
N THR A 124 5.17 -1.69 -23.86
CA THR A 124 3.94 -2.38 -24.23
C THR A 124 3.15 -1.65 -25.32
N GLY A 125 3.32 -0.34 -25.43
CA GLY A 125 2.46 0.52 -26.26
C GLY A 125 1.02 0.63 -25.74
N PHE A 126 0.75 0.18 -24.51
CA PHE A 126 -0.58 0.27 -23.91
C PHE A 126 -0.96 1.73 -23.65
N MET A 127 -2.11 2.14 -24.13
CA MET A 127 -2.67 3.46 -23.88
C MET A 127 -3.81 3.33 -22.86
N PRO A 128 -3.63 3.84 -21.62
CA PRO A 128 -4.72 3.89 -20.64
C PRO A 128 -5.93 4.66 -21.19
N THR A 129 -7.13 4.21 -20.87
CA THR A 129 -8.36 4.87 -21.37
C THR A 129 -8.63 6.20 -20.70
N GLU A 130 -8.16 6.34 -19.46
CA GLU A 130 -8.41 7.51 -18.61
C GLU A 130 -7.16 7.96 -17.87
N ARG A 131 -7.17 9.23 -17.46
CA ARG A 131 -6.09 9.83 -16.66
C ARG A 131 -5.82 9.05 -15.37
N TYR A 132 -6.87 8.57 -14.72
CA TYR A 132 -6.80 7.73 -13.52
C TYR A 132 -7.48 6.40 -13.81
N ALA A 133 -6.70 5.35 -14.01
CA ALA A 133 -7.21 4.06 -14.45
C ALA A 133 -8.05 3.35 -13.39
N SER A 134 -9.12 2.71 -13.82
CA SER A 134 -9.91 1.83 -12.97
C SER A 134 -9.13 0.57 -12.58
N ALA A 135 -9.49 -0.04 -11.45
CA ALA A 135 -8.91 -1.32 -11.04
C ALA A 135 -9.07 -2.41 -12.10
N SER A 136 -10.20 -2.42 -12.82
CA SER A 136 -10.45 -3.36 -13.91
C SER A 136 -9.48 -3.18 -15.06
N GLU A 137 -9.17 -1.94 -15.43
CA GLU A 137 -8.19 -1.62 -16.47
C GLU A 137 -6.77 -2.00 -16.03
N ILE A 138 -6.38 -1.65 -14.79
CA ILE A 138 -5.05 -1.99 -14.25
C ILE A 138 -4.88 -3.50 -14.12
N PHE A 139 -5.91 -4.22 -13.70
CA PHE A 139 -5.91 -5.68 -13.65
C PHE A 139 -5.83 -6.29 -15.06
N GLY A 140 -6.56 -5.74 -16.02
CA GLY A 140 -6.45 -6.11 -17.44
C GLY A 140 -5.05 -5.91 -17.98
N TYR A 141 -4.45 -4.76 -17.67
CA TYR A 141 -3.07 -4.43 -18.02
C TYR A 141 -2.03 -5.37 -17.36
N SER A 142 -2.24 -5.74 -16.09
CA SER A 142 -1.36 -6.72 -15.43
C SER A 142 -1.34 -8.06 -16.18
N LYS A 143 -2.50 -8.52 -16.66
CA LYS A 143 -2.59 -9.74 -17.48
C LYS A 143 -1.96 -9.58 -18.86
N GLU A 144 -2.05 -8.39 -19.44
CA GLU A 144 -1.38 -8.09 -20.71
C GLU A 144 0.14 -8.10 -20.55
N LEU A 145 0.67 -7.47 -19.49
CA LEU A 145 2.09 -7.55 -19.13
C LEU A 145 2.54 -9.01 -19.00
N ALA A 146 1.78 -9.82 -18.25
CA ALA A 146 2.11 -11.21 -18.03
C ALA A 146 2.15 -12.04 -19.35
N ARG A 147 1.27 -11.75 -20.31
CA ARG A 147 1.28 -12.38 -21.63
C ARG A 147 2.42 -11.87 -22.51
N THR A 148 2.63 -10.55 -22.55
CA THR A 148 3.67 -9.91 -23.35
C THR A 148 5.06 -10.43 -23.01
N PHE A 149 5.32 -10.69 -21.72
CA PHE A 149 6.61 -11.16 -21.23
C PHE A 149 6.63 -12.65 -20.85
N ASP A 150 5.64 -13.43 -21.30
CA ASP A 150 5.51 -14.90 -21.07
C ASP A 150 5.58 -15.34 -19.60
N LEU A 151 5.06 -14.54 -18.67
CA LEU A 151 5.15 -14.85 -17.24
C LEU A 151 4.24 -16.01 -16.81
N TYR A 152 3.17 -16.29 -17.58
CA TYR A 152 2.24 -17.39 -17.27
C TYR A 152 2.89 -18.77 -17.27
N SER A 153 3.90 -18.99 -18.12
CA SER A 153 4.65 -20.25 -18.19
C SER A 153 5.48 -20.52 -16.92
N HIS A 154 5.73 -19.48 -16.13
CA HIS A 154 6.54 -19.53 -14.92
C HIS A 154 5.70 -19.46 -13.63
N ALA A 155 4.37 -19.27 -13.72
CA ALA A 155 3.52 -18.97 -12.57
C ALA A 155 2.88 -20.21 -11.94
N LEU A 156 2.85 -20.25 -10.62
CA LEU A 156 2.14 -21.21 -9.79
C LEU A 156 1.05 -20.45 -9.01
N PHE A 157 -0.15 -20.39 -9.59
CA PHE A 157 -1.31 -19.71 -8.98
C PHE A 157 -2.01 -20.55 -7.92
N GLN A 158 -2.83 -19.89 -7.10
CA GLN A 158 -3.57 -20.47 -5.98
C GLN A 158 -2.65 -21.30 -5.08
N THR A 159 -1.43 -20.78 -4.87
CA THR A 159 -0.34 -21.50 -4.21
C THR A 159 0.33 -20.58 -3.21
N ASP A 160 0.23 -20.89 -1.92
CA ASP A 160 0.93 -20.18 -0.87
C ASP A 160 2.29 -20.83 -0.60
N VAL A 161 3.31 -20.03 -0.38
CA VAL A 161 4.54 -20.49 0.26
C VAL A 161 4.26 -20.68 1.76
N ILE A 162 4.57 -21.85 2.30
CA ILE A 162 4.32 -22.19 3.71
C ILE A 162 5.61 -22.36 4.52
N ASP A 163 6.73 -22.63 3.86
CA ASP A 163 8.07 -22.70 4.48
C ASP A 163 9.13 -22.32 3.46
N ALA A 164 10.20 -21.67 3.92
CA ALA A 164 11.41 -21.44 3.17
C ALA A 164 12.60 -21.55 4.12
N THR A 165 13.49 -22.51 3.84
CA THR A 165 14.64 -22.81 4.70
C THR A 165 15.92 -22.86 3.87
N TRP A 166 16.96 -22.16 4.34
CA TRP A 166 18.30 -22.17 3.74
C TRP A 166 19.02 -23.50 3.98
N ASP A 167 19.59 -24.06 2.93
CA ASP A 167 20.44 -25.25 2.97
C ASP A 167 21.91 -24.83 2.80
N GLU A 168 22.65 -24.88 3.90
CA GLU A 168 24.04 -24.42 3.96
C GLU A 168 24.99 -25.29 3.13
N GLU A 169 24.71 -26.59 3.00
CA GLU A 169 25.59 -27.50 2.25
C GLU A 169 25.42 -27.32 0.73
N ARG A 170 24.17 -27.05 0.29
CA ARG A 170 23.85 -26.88 -1.13
C ARG A 170 23.85 -25.43 -1.58
N LEU A 171 23.89 -24.47 -0.66
CA LEU A 171 23.75 -23.02 -0.89
C LEU A 171 22.47 -22.67 -1.67
N VAL A 172 21.34 -23.25 -1.27
CA VAL A 172 20.02 -23.03 -1.88
C VAL A 172 18.94 -22.86 -0.82
N TRP A 173 17.86 -22.23 -1.20
CA TRP A 173 16.61 -22.21 -0.45
C TRP A 173 15.76 -23.43 -0.80
N LYS A 174 15.26 -24.14 0.22
CA LYS A 174 14.20 -25.15 0.11
C LYS A 174 12.88 -24.47 0.39
N VAL A 175 12.00 -24.40 -0.61
CA VAL A 175 10.70 -23.71 -0.53
C VAL A 175 9.59 -24.76 -0.65
N ALA A 176 8.72 -24.80 0.36
CA ALA A 176 7.53 -25.66 0.36
C ALA A 176 6.27 -24.82 0.18
N THR A 177 5.29 -25.37 -0.54
CA THR A 177 4.03 -24.68 -0.82
C THR A 177 2.81 -25.41 -0.25
N SER A 178 1.68 -24.71 -0.17
CA SER A 178 0.38 -25.26 0.23
C SER A 178 -0.15 -26.35 -0.71
N ARG A 179 0.44 -26.49 -1.91
CA ARG A 179 0.13 -27.54 -2.90
C ARG A 179 1.05 -28.74 -2.83
N GLY A 180 1.96 -28.76 -1.85
CA GLY A 180 2.91 -29.86 -1.67
C GLY A 180 4.16 -29.75 -2.54
N ASP A 181 4.37 -28.64 -3.25
CA ASP A 181 5.57 -28.42 -4.04
C ASP A 181 6.82 -28.37 -3.14
N GLN A 182 7.92 -28.87 -3.68
CA GLN A 182 9.25 -28.80 -3.11
C GLN A 182 10.17 -28.14 -4.15
N LEU A 183 10.44 -26.86 -4.00
CA LEU A 183 11.29 -26.11 -4.90
C LEU A 183 12.66 -25.89 -4.25
N SER A 184 13.75 -26.18 -4.97
CA SER A 184 15.10 -25.79 -4.60
C SER A 184 15.50 -24.61 -5.45
N THR A 185 15.93 -23.50 -4.82
CA THR A 185 16.29 -22.30 -5.57
C THR A 185 17.52 -21.63 -5.00
N ARG A 186 18.37 -21.10 -5.89
CA ARG A 186 19.54 -20.32 -5.45
C ARG A 186 19.14 -18.98 -4.86
N PHE A 187 18.19 -18.27 -5.46
CA PHE A 187 17.70 -16.98 -4.98
C PHE A 187 16.23 -17.04 -4.61
N LEU A 188 15.90 -16.46 -3.47
CA LEU A 188 14.53 -16.28 -2.99
C LEU A 188 14.18 -14.79 -3.00
N VAL A 189 13.25 -14.36 -3.85
CA VAL A 189 12.79 -12.98 -3.93
C VAL A 189 11.44 -12.85 -3.24
N LEU A 190 11.37 -12.03 -2.20
CA LEU A 190 10.14 -11.76 -1.44
C LEU A 190 9.47 -10.49 -1.97
N ALA A 191 8.45 -10.67 -2.81
CA ALA A 191 7.70 -9.61 -3.51
C ALA A 191 6.21 -9.59 -3.11
N GLY A 192 5.88 -9.95 -1.85
CA GLY A 192 4.53 -10.17 -1.36
C GLY A 192 3.63 -8.91 -1.28
N GLY A 193 4.18 -7.72 -1.53
CA GLY A 193 3.41 -6.47 -1.49
C GLY A 193 2.99 -6.02 -0.09
N ILE A 194 2.13 -4.99 -0.03
CA ILE A 194 1.69 -4.38 1.24
C ILE A 194 0.17 -4.30 1.41
N LEU A 195 -0.61 -4.49 0.36
CA LEU A 195 -2.07 -4.38 0.35
C LEU A 195 -2.74 -5.72 0.00
N HIS A 196 -2.37 -6.79 0.70
CA HIS A 196 -2.91 -8.12 0.46
C HIS A 196 -3.44 -8.82 1.73
N LYS A 197 -2.86 -8.55 2.91
CA LYS A 197 -3.38 -9.06 4.18
C LYS A 197 -4.41 -8.08 4.72
N ALA A 198 -5.69 -8.36 4.46
CA ALA A 198 -6.79 -7.56 4.95
C ALA A 198 -6.94 -7.69 6.47
N LYS A 199 -7.49 -6.65 7.12
CA LYS A 199 -7.73 -6.64 8.57
C LYS A 199 -9.14 -6.19 8.90
N LEU A 200 -9.69 -6.73 9.96
CA LEU A 200 -10.97 -6.31 10.53
C LEU A 200 -10.74 -5.52 11.82
N PRO A 201 -11.64 -4.60 12.17
CA PRO A 201 -11.63 -4.00 13.49
C PRO A 201 -12.04 -5.03 14.54
N GLY A 202 -11.38 -5.00 15.70
CA GLY A 202 -11.67 -5.87 16.85
C GLY A 202 -12.91 -5.40 17.61
N ILE A 203 -14.05 -5.26 16.93
CA ILE A 203 -15.32 -4.81 17.54
C ILE A 203 -15.95 -5.99 18.28
N GLN A 204 -16.43 -5.73 19.50
CA GLN A 204 -17.17 -6.73 20.29
C GLN A 204 -18.38 -7.23 19.49
N GLY A 205 -18.59 -8.55 19.46
CA GLY A 205 -19.75 -9.16 18.79
C GLY A 205 -19.67 -9.20 17.26
N ILE A 206 -18.53 -8.87 16.64
CA ILE A 206 -18.36 -8.86 15.17
C ILE A 206 -18.80 -10.18 14.50
N GLU A 207 -18.67 -11.32 15.20
CA GLU A 207 -19.08 -12.65 14.73
C GLU A 207 -20.57 -12.93 14.93
N SER A 208 -21.30 -12.08 15.67
CA SER A 208 -22.73 -12.29 15.99
C SER A 208 -23.67 -11.76 14.91
N PHE A 209 -23.18 -11.05 13.93
CA PHE A 209 -24.00 -10.47 12.87
C PHE A 209 -24.64 -11.55 12.01
N GLU A 210 -25.98 -11.54 11.92
CA GLU A 210 -26.76 -12.54 11.17
C GLU A 210 -26.96 -12.15 9.68
N GLY A 211 -26.70 -10.88 9.31
CA GLY A 211 -26.71 -10.43 7.92
C GLY A 211 -25.46 -10.86 7.14
N LYS A 212 -25.40 -10.44 5.89
CA LYS A 212 -24.19 -10.66 5.07
C LYS A 212 -23.07 -9.68 5.45
N ALA A 213 -21.85 -10.18 5.60
CA ALA A 213 -20.69 -9.33 5.83
C ALA A 213 -19.50 -9.75 4.97
N PHE A 214 -18.70 -8.79 4.51
CA PHE A 214 -17.42 -9.05 3.85
C PHE A 214 -16.47 -7.84 3.94
N HIS A 215 -15.18 -8.12 3.79
CA HIS A 215 -14.17 -7.09 3.57
C HIS A 215 -14.14 -6.65 2.10
N THR A 216 -13.88 -5.39 1.81
CA THR A 216 -13.88 -4.85 0.44
C THR A 216 -12.95 -5.60 -0.52
N SER A 217 -11.83 -6.17 -0.05
CA SER A 217 -10.94 -7.01 -0.86
C SER A 217 -11.49 -8.42 -1.15
N ARG A 218 -12.64 -8.75 -0.61
CA ARG A 218 -13.38 -10.00 -0.80
C ARG A 218 -14.82 -9.70 -1.23
N TRP A 219 -14.97 -8.76 -2.18
CA TRP A 219 -16.29 -8.30 -2.62
C TRP A 219 -17.12 -9.45 -3.19
N ASP A 220 -18.31 -9.63 -2.66
CA ASP A 220 -19.23 -10.70 -3.04
C ASP A 220 -20.25 -10.18 -4.06
N TYR A 221 -19.95 -10.36 -5.35
CA TYR A 221 -20.83 -9.99 -6.44
C TYR A 221 -22.04 -10.91 -6.61
N ASP A 222 -22.00 -12.14 -6.09
CA ASP A 222 -23.16 -13.03 -6.08
C ASP A 222 -24.25 -12.45 -5.16
N TYR A 223 -23.83 -11.85 -4.05
CA TYR A 223 -24.76 -11.19 -3.13
C TYR A 223 -25.19 -9.79 -3.60
N THR A 224 -24.26 -8.97 -4.07
CA THR A 224 -24.55 -7.56 -4.43
C THR A 224 -25.13 -7.41 -5.83
N GLY A 225 -24.91 -8.39 -6.71
CA GLY A 225 -25.08 -8.24 -8.15
C GLY A 225 -24.05 -7.31 -8.75
N GLY A 226 -24.13 -7.09 -10.06
CA GLY A 226 -23.26 -6.19 -10.79
C GLY A 226 -21.85 -6.71 -11.03
N SER A 227 -20.91 -5.78 -11.18
CA SER A 227 -19.49 -6.03 -11.38
C SER A 227 -18.68 -4.81 -10.88
N PRO A 228 -17.34 -4.80 -10.96
CA PRO A 228 -16.56 -3.61 -10.65
C PRO A 228 -16.99 -2.34 -11.41
N THR A 229 -17.64 -2.49 -12.55
CA THR A 229 -18.07 -1.40 -13.46
C THR A 229 -19.58 -1.32 -13.69
N GLU A 230 -20.35 -2.30 -13.20
CA GLU A 230 -21.81 -2.35 -13.37
C GLU A 230 -22.52 -2.17 -12.03
N PRO A 231 -23.74 -1.59 -12.03
CA PRO A 231 -24.49 -1.35 -10.81
C PRO A 231 -24.84 -2.63 -10.02
N MET A 232 -24.81 -2.54 -8.70
CA MET A 232 -25.12 -3.62 -7.76
C MET A 232 -26.63 -3.75 -7.54
N GLU A 233 -27.36 -4.22 -8.55
CA GLU A 233 -28.83 -4.24 -8.58
C GLU A 233 -29.48 -5.02 -7.42
N HIS A 234 -28.77 -6.00 -6.82
CA HIS A 234 -29.29 -6.76 -5.68
C HIS A 234 -29.28 -5.98 -4.34
N LEU A 235 -28.68 -4.79 -4.32
CA LEU A 235 -28.72 -3.91 -3.15
C LEU A 235 -29.97 -3.03 -3.11
N LYS A 236 -30.82 -3.03 -4.13
CA LYS A 236 -32.10 -2.33 -4.08
C LYS A 236 -32.97 -2.88 -2.96
N GLY A 237 -33.55 -1.99 -2.16
CA GLY A 237 -34.35 -2.34 -0.98
C GLY A 237 -33.55 -2.92 0.20
N LYS A 238 -32.21 -2.77 0.21
CA LYS A 238 -31.33 -3.20 1.31
C LYS A 238 -30.75 -2.01 2.04
N ARG A 239 -30.61 -2.16 3.35
CA ARG A 239 -29.88 -1.26 4.23
C ARG A 239 -28.43 -1.75 4.32
N VAL A 240 -27.49 -0.86 4.01
CA VAL A 240 -26.06 -1.20 3.95
C VAL A 240 -25.28 -0.37 4.98
N GLY A 241 -24.42 -1.04 5.74
CA GLY A 241 -23.44 -0.39 6.61
C GLY A 241 -22.03 -0.49 6.01
N ILE A 242 -21.28 0.62 6.01
CA ILE A 242 -19.86 0.64 5.64
C ILE A 242 -19.06 1.12 6.85
N ILE A 243 -18.13 0.27 7.33
CA ILE A 243 -17.22 0.65 8.42
C ILE A 243 -15.89 1.13 7.83
N GLY A 244 -15.60 2.41 7.98
CA GLY A 244 -14.40 3.08 7.52
C GLY A 244 -14.67 4.23 6.55
N THR A 245 -13.73 5.20 6.52
CA THR A 245 -13.77 6.42 5.68
C THR A 245 -12.41 6.71 5.05
N GLY A 246 -11.55 5.68 4.90
CA GLY A 246 -10.28 5.76 4.18
C GLY A 246 -10.45 5.59 2.67
N ALA A 247 -9.33 5.46 1.93
CA ALA A 247 -9.28 5.44 0.47
C ALA A 247 -10.29 4.47 -0.18
N THR A 248 -10.49 3.28 0.40
CA THR A 248 -11.45 2.30 -0.10
C THR A 248 -12.89 2.79 0.04
N ALA A 249 -13.28 3.29 1.22
CA ALA A 249 -14.62 3.79 1.46
C ALA A 249 -14.94 5.01 0.59
N VAL A 250 -13.96 5.89 0.38
CA VAL A 250 -14.09 7.06 -0.52
C VAL A 250 -14.55 6.64 -1.92
N GLN A 251 -14.12 5.47 -2.39
CA GLN A 251 -14.48 4.94 -3.72
C GLN A 251 -15.77 4.13 -3.68
N VAL A 252 -16.03 3.36 -2.62
CA VAL A 252 -17.20 2.47 -2.50
C VAL A 252 -18.48 3.23 -2.18
N VAL A 253 -18.44 4.22 -1.27
CA VAL A 253 -19.62 4.95 -0.79
C VAL A 253 -20.47 5.52 -1.93
N PRO A 254 -19.92 6.22 -2.94
CA PRO A 254 -20.73 6.74 -4.05
C PRO A 254 -21.42 5.65 -4.86
N GLN A 255 -20.80 4.47 -4.98
CA GLN A 255 -21.36 3.37 -5.78
C GLN A 255 -22.53 2.69 -5.04
N VAL A 256 -22.38 2.47 -3.72
CA VAL A 256 -23.45 1.90 -2.89
C VAL A 256 -24.60 2.90 -2.72
N ALA A 257 -24.30 4.18 -2.54
CA ALA A 257 -25.29 5.25 -2.39
C ALA A 257 -26.32 5.31 -3.54
N ARG A 258 -25.88 4.98 -4.77
CA ARG A 258 -26.74 5.01 -5.97
C ARG A 258 -27.81 3.93 -5.99
N VAL A 259 -27.66 2.85 -5.21
CA VAL A 259 -28.49 1.64 -5.33
C VAL A 259 -29.13 1.17 -4.02
N ALA A 260 -28.47 1.38 -2.88
CA ALA A 260 -28.98 0.98 -1.57
C ALA A 260 -30.23 1.79 -1.17
N GLU A 261 -31.16 1.16 -0.42
CA GLU A 261 -32.30 1.86 0.18
C GLU A 261 -31.82 2.85 1.24
N GLU A 262 -30.94 2.39 2.13
CA GLU A 262 -30.28 3.19 3.16
C GLU A 262 -28.81 2.82 3.23
N LEU A 263 -27.94 3.81 3.36
CA LEU A 263 -26.50 3.64 3.54
C LEU A 263 -26.02 4.34 4.81
N TYR A 264 -25.48 3.58 5.75
CA TYR A 264 -24.85 4.08 6.97
C TYR A 264 -23.34 4.00 6.84
N VAL A 265 -22.66 5.15 6.92
CA VAL A 265 -21.19 5.24 6.84
C VAL A 265 -20.62 5.52 8.22
N PHE A 266 -20.00 4.51 8.84
CA PHE A 266 -19.45 4.59 10.19
C PHE A 266 -18.03 5.18 10.16
N GLN A 267 -17.90 6.39 10.69
CA GLN A 267 -16.68 7.18 10.64
C GLN A 267 -15.96 7.22 11.99
N ARG A 268 -14.72 6.72 12.03
CA ARG A 268 -13.80 6.97 13.15
C ARG A 268 -12.96 8.24 12.94
N THR A 269 -12.51 8.47 11.73
CA THR A 269 -11.69 9.63 11.36
C THR A 269 -12.06 10.06 9.95
N PRO A 270 -12.40 11.34 9.73
CA PRO A 270 -12.73 11.83 8.40
C PRO A 270 -11.54 11.67 7.44
N GLY A 271 -11.82 11.23 6.20
CA GLY A 271 -10.86 11.20 5.12
C GLY A 271 -10.63 12.61 4.55
N ALA A 272 -9.40 12.91 4.14
CA ALA A 272 -9.13 14.09 3.33
C ALA A 272 -9.38 13.73 1.86
N VAL A 273 -10.30 14.46 1.21
CA VAL A 273 -10.73 14.15 -0.17
C VAL A 273 -10.66 15.39 -1.05
N GLY A 274 -9.62 15.45 -1.89
CA GLY A 274 -9.42 16.46 -2.93
C GLY A 274 -10.20 16.16 -4.21
N VAL A 275 -10.10 17.05 -5.17
CA VAL A 275 -10.67 16.91 -6.51
C VAL A 275 -9.80 15.99 -7.35
N ARG A 276 -10.40 14.97 -8.01
CA ARG A 276 -9.67 14.08 -8.92
C ARG A 276 -9.54 14.65 -10.32
N ASN A 277 -10.58 15.31 -10.81
CA ASN A 277 -10.63 15.84 -12.17
C ASN A 277 -10.35 14.74 -13.22
N GLN A 278 -11.17 13.67 -13.19
CA GLN A 278 -11.07 12.55 -14.10
C GLN A 278 -11.29 12.99 -15.56
N GLN A 279 -10.46 12.50 -16.46
CA GLN A 279 -10.51 12.82 -17.89
C GLN A 279 -10.19 11.59 -18.73
N ALA A 280 -10.78 11.49 -19.90
CA ALA A 280 -10.37 10.50 -20.90
C ALA A 280 -8.95 10.82 -21.39
N THR A 281 -8.19 9.78 -21.73
CA THR A 281 -6.87 9.96 -22.36
C THR A 281 -7.01 10.65 -23.70
N ASP A 282 -6.27 11.74 -23.90
CA ASP A 282 -6.10 12.32 -25.23
C ASP A 282 -5.18 11.43 -26.08
N ALA A 283 -5.79 10.69 -26.99
CA ALA A 283 -5.06 9.75 -27.86
C ALA A 283 -4.03 10.46 -28.76
N ALA A 284 -4.30 11.68 -29.22
CA ALA A 284 -3.36 12.42 -30.04
C ALA A 284 -2.13 12.86 -29.23
N TRP A 285 -2.36 13.33 -28.00
CA TRP A 285 -1.28 13.63 -27.06
C TRP A 285 -0.45 12.38 -26.77
N PHE A 286 -1.09 11.27 -26.40
CA PHE A 286 -0.38 10.02 -26.06
C PHE A 286 0.50 9.52 -27.22
N GLN A 287 -0.06 9.51 -28.45
CA GLN A 287 0.67 9.08 -29.65
C GLN A 287 1.79 10.04 -30.07
N SER A 288 1.75 11.29 -29.64
CA SER A 288 2.78 12.29 -29.95
C SER A 288 4.01 12.19 -29.04
N GLN A 289 3.97 11.34 -28.01
CA GLN A 289 5.07 11.22 -27.05
C GLN A 289 6.33 10.65 -27.70
N LYS A 290 7.49 11.11 -27.25
CA LYS A 290 8.78 10.64 -27.74
C LYS A 290 9.37 9.60 -26.80
N PRO A 291 10.24 8.70 -27.27
CA PRO A 291 10.93 7.74 -26.41
C PRO A 291 11.55 8.41 -25.18
N GLY A 292 11.36 7.82 -24.00
CA GLY A 292 11.80 8.34 -22.70
C GLY A 292 10.79 9.23 -21.97
N TRP A 293 9.64 9.52 -22.59
CA TRP A 293 8.62 10.41 -22.03
C TRP A 293 8.07 9.92 -20.68
N GLN A 294 7.89 8.60 -20.53
CA GLN A 294 7.32 8.06 -19.30
C GLN A 294 8.28 8.24 -18.13
N LYS A 295 9.56 7.94 -18.33
CA LYS A 295 10.59 8.17 -17.32
C LYS A 295 10.68 9.64 -16.94
N GLU A 296 10.68 10.56 -17.92
CA GLU A 296 10.70 12.01 -17.68
C GLU A 296 9.48 12.44 -16.81
N ARG A 297 8.28 11.95 -17.15
CA ARG A 297 7.06 12.27 -16.42
C ARG A 297 7.06 11.72 -14.99
N ILE A 298 7.53 10.48 -14.79
CA ILE A 298 7.68 9.85 -13.47
C ILE A 298 8.65 10.64 -12.59
N VAL A 299 9.81 11.02 -13.12
CA VAL A 299 10.81 11.80 -12.38
C VAL A 299 10.25 13.18 -12.04
N ASN A 300 9.59 13.86 -12.99
CA ASN A 300 8.94 15.13 -12.77
C ASN A 300 7.88 15.08 -11.67
N PHE A 301 6.99 14.09 -11.71
CA PHE A 301 5.98 13.85 -10.66
C PHE A 301 6.64 13.61 -9.30
N THR A 302 7.69 12.79 -9.26
CA THR A 302 8.40 12.50 -8.00
C THR A 302 9.01 13.76 -7.40
N HIS A 303 9.62 14.62 -8.22
CA HIS A 303 10.11 15.92 -7.75
C HIS A 303 8.98 16.79 -7.18
N ALA A 304 7.88 16.92 -7.90
CA ALA A 304 6.77 17.76 -7.47
C ALA A 304 6.18 17.29 -6.12
N VAL A 305 5.97 15.99 -5.92
CA VAL A 305 5.38 15.45 -4.68
C VAL A 305 6.36 15.33 -3.51
N THR A 306 7.65 15.55 -3.73
CA THR A 306 8.68 15.60 -2.68
C THR A 306 9.19 17.02 -2.40
N GLY A 307 8.53 18.04 -2.93
CA GLY A 307 8.84 19.45 -2.68
C GLY A 307 10.03 20.00 -3.46
N ALA A 308 10.57 19.26 -4.43
CA ALA A 308 11.72 19.70 -5.23
C ALA A 308 11.39 20.72 -6.34
N GLN A 309 10.15 21.09 -6.53
CA GLN A 309 9.65 22.14 -7.43
C GLN A 309 10.27 22.12 -8.84
N PRO A 310 9.84 21.21 -9.74
CA PRO A 310 10.32 21.21 -11.13
C PRO A 310 9.94 22.52 -11.85
N GLU A 311 10.73 22.94 -12.84
CA GLU A 311 10.45 24.15 -13.65
C GLU A 311 9.05 24.12 -14.28
N LYS A 312 8.57 22.94 -14.63
CA LYS A 312 7.24 22.70 -15.17
C LYS A 312 6.67 21.43 -14.53
N ASP A 313 5.49 21.55 -13.94
CA ASP A 313 4.73 20.38 -13.51
C ASP A 313 4.07 19.73 -14.74
N LEU A 314 4.50 18.52 -15.08
CA LEU A 314 3.98 17.77 -16.24
C LEU A 314 2.66 17.08 -15.93
N VAL A 315 2.39 16.78 -14.65
CA VAL A 315 1.17 16.08 -14.20
C VAL A 315 0.09 17.09 -13.85
N ASN A 316 0.41 18.09 -13.05
CA ASN A 316 -0.47 19.19 -12.66
C ASN A 316 -1.83 18.67 -12.14
N ASP A 317 -1.80 18.02 -10.99
CA ASP A 317 -2.96 17.45 -10.32
C ASP A 317 -2.97 17.75 -8.82
N GLY A 318 -3.98 17.23 -8.12
CA GLY A 318 -4.11 17.43 -6.68
C GLY A 318 -2.93 16.89 -5.86
N TRP A 319 -2.21 15.86 -6.35
CA TRP A 319 -1.00 15.37 -5.68
C TRP A 319 0.11 16.40 -5.75
N THR A 320 0.41 16.91 -6.94
CA THR A 320 1.49 17.87 -7.13
C THR A 320 1.18 19.20 -6.45
N GLU A 321 -0.08 19.62 -6.44
CA GLU A 321 -0.53 20.83 -5.77
C GLU A 321 -0.39 20.74 -4.25
N LEU A 322 -0.93 19.69 -3.63
CA LEU A 322 -0.94 19.54 -2.18
C LEU A 322 0.42 19.20 -1.58
N MET A 323 1.28 18.49 -2.32
CA MET A 323 2.58 18.03 -1.83
C MET A 323 3.73 18.96 -2.19
N TRP A 324 3.47 20.08 -2.86
CA TRP A 324 4.46 21.04 -3.34
C TRP A 324 5.48 21.52 -2.30
N ILE A 325 5.09 21.56 -1.03
CA ILE A 325 5.98 21.89 0.09
C ILE A 325 6.18 20.64 0.94
N ASP A 326 7.43 20.26 1.15
CA ASP A 326 7.78 19.18 2.07
C ASP A 326 7.66 19.64 3.53
N THR A 327 6.51 19.41 4.13
CA THR A 327 6.25 19.75 5.54
C THR A 327 6.79 18.72 6.53
N GLN A 328 7.33 17.59 6.05
CA GLN A 328 8.05 16.61 6.88
C GLN A 328 9.54 16.97 7.08
N LYS A 329 10.04 17.97 6.38
CA LYS A 329 11.41 18.46 6.54
C LYS A 329 11.71 18.79 8.02
N MET A 330 12.91 18.46 8.47
CA MET A 330 13.39 18.90 9.79
C MET A 330 13.64 20.39 9.78
N PRO A 331 12.96 21.22 10.61
CA PRO A 331 13.18 22.66 10.63
C PRO A 331 14.51 22.99 11.33
N GLU A 332 15.15 24.05 10.86
CA GLU A 332 16.42 24.58 11.41
C GLU A 332 16.18 25.61 12.52
N SER A 333 14.94 26.11 12.65
CA SER A 333 14.55 27.11 13.67
C SER A 333 13.06 26.99 14.02
N ASP A 334 12.64 27.62 15.12
CA ASP A 334 11.22 27.69 15.50
C ASP A 334 10.40 28.47 14.46
N GLU A 335 10.98 29.51 13.83
CA GLU A 335 10.32 30.27 12.78
C GLU A 335 10.07 29.41 11.52
N GLU A 336 11.03 28.55 11.15
CA GLU A 336 10.85 27.60 10.06
C GLU A 336 9.82 26.53 10.43
N ALA A 337 9.82 26.04 11.68
CA ALA A 337 8.80 25.11 12.15
C ALA A 337 7.39 25.70 12.05
N ASP A 338 7.21 26.97 12.46
CA ASP A 338 5.94 27.68 12.32
C ASP A 338 5.53 27.89 10.85
N ALA A 339 6.49 28.14 9.97
CA ALA A 339 6.23 28.27 8.53
C ALA A 339 5.79 26.94 7.89
N LEU A 340 6.43 25.82 8.26
CA LEU A 340 6.05 24.48 7.79
C LEU A 340 4.67 24.05 8.30
N ASP A 341 4.38 24.29 9.58
CA ASP A 341 3.06 23.98 10.16
C ASP A 341 1.97 24.84 9.48
N ARG A 342 2.23 26.13 9.23
CA ARG A 342 1.30 27.01 8.52
C ARG A 342 1.03 26.53 7.10
N ALA A 343 2.08 26.15 6.35
CA ALA A 343 1.92 25.61 5.00
C ALA A 343 1.10 24.30 4.99
N ASP A 344 1.28 23.44 6.00
CA ASP A 344 0.47 22.21 6.15
C ASP A 344 -1.00 22.53 6.43
N PHE A 345 -1.26 23.48 7.33
CA PHE A 345 -2.65 23.88 7.68
C PHE A 345 -3.36 24.56 6.52
N GLU A 346 -2.67 25.40 5.75
CA GLU A 346 -3.20 26.06 4.55
C GLU A 346 -3.55 25.03 3.46
N ALA A 347 -2.67 24.05 3.22
CA ALA A 347 -2.94 22.96 2.29
C ALA A 347 -4.19 22.14 2.71
N MET A 348 -4.32 21.84 4.02
CA MET A 348 -5.46 21.12 4.52
C MET A 348 -6.74 21.97 4.62
N GLU A 349 -6.61 23.31 4.68
CA GLU A 349 -7.77 24.21 4.65
C GLU A 349 -8.46 24.19 3.29
N THR A 350 -7.74 24.03 2.18
CA THR A 350 -8.37 23.85 0.85
C THR A 350 -9.29 22.62 0.84
N ILE A 351 -8.88 21.52 1.50
CA ILE A 351 -9.70 20.31 1.65
C ILE A 351 -10.94 20.57 2.53
N ARG A 352 -10.76 21.26 3.66
CA ARG A 352 -11.89 21.58 4.58
C ARG A 352 -12.88 22.56 3.94
N GLN A 353 -12.39 23.52 3.19
CA GLN A 353 -13.24 24.45 2.45
C GLN A 353 -14.08 23.72 1.40
N ARG A 354 -13.47 22.78 0.65
CA ARG A 354 -14.22 21.93 -0.28
C ARG A 354 -15.34 21.16 0.39
N VAL A 355 -15.13 20.63 1.61
CA VAL A 355 -16.20 19.98 2.36
C VAL A 355 -17.34 20.95 2.62
N THR A 356 -17.04 22.17 3.08
CA THR A 356 -18.04 23.21 3.33
C THR A 356 -18.80 23.60 2.06
N ASP A 357 -18.10 23.68 0.91
CA ASP A 357 -18.70 24.10 -0.35
C ASP A 357 -19.62 23.05 -0.98
N VAL A 358 -19.38 21.76 -0.66
CA VAL A 358 -20.07 20.64 -1.32
C VAL A 358 -21.19 20.05 -0.47
N ILE A 359 -21.05 20.02 0.86
CA ILE A 359 -22.02 19.40 1.77
C ILE A 359 -23.11 20.40 2.16
N ASP A 360 -24.37 20.05 1.90
CA ASP A 360 -25.52 20.91 2.14
C ASP A 360 -25.85 21.09 3.64
N ASP A 361 -25.71 20.01 4.44
CA ASP A 361 -25.93 20.03 5.87
C ASP A 361 -24.69 20.48 6.64
N PRO A 362 -24.72 21.63 7.36
CA PRO A 362 -23.56 22.14 8.07
C PRO A 362 -23.01 21.21 9.17
N GLU A 363 -23.87 20.42 9.82
CA GLU A 363 -23.44 19.47 10.86
C GLU A 363 -22.66 18.31 10.25
N THR A 364 -23.17 17.75 9.16
CA THR A 364 -22.45 16.71 8.38
C THR A 364 -21.16 17.26 7.79
N ALA A 365 -21.17 18.49 7.27
CA ALA A 365 -19.97 19.15 6.77
C ALA A 365 -18.88 19.23 7.84
N GLU A 366 -19.20 19.69 9.06
CA GLU A 366 -18.22 19.79 10.15
C GLU A 366 -17.64 18.42 10.53
N LYS A 367 -18.47 17.38 10.59
CA LYS A 367 -18.03 16.00 10.89
C LYS A 367 -17.13 15.39 9.81
N LEU A 368 -17.25 15.84 8.56
CA LEU A 368 -16.41 15.36 7.43
C LEU A 368 -15.10 16.13 7.27
N LYS A 369 -14.86 17.24 8.00
CA LYS A 369 -13.62 18.00 7.92
C LYS A 369 -12.46 17.28 8.58
N PRO A 370 -11.34 17.05 7.85
CA PRO A 370 -10.13 16.45 8.43
C PRO A 370 -9.32 17.50 9.20
N TYR A 371 -9.19 17.33 10.52
CA TYR A 371 -8.30 18.11 11.38
C TYR A 371 -7.06 17.30 11.72
N TRP A 372 -6.23 17.05 10.71
CA TRP A 372 -4.94 16.37 10.80
C TRP A 372 -4.04 16.81 9.62
N GLY A 373 -2.72 16.70 9.78
CA GLY A 373 -1.74 17.17 8.80
C GLY A 373 -1.70 16.30 7.54
N LYS A 374 -1.38 16.87 6.40
CA LYS A 374 -1.50 16.26 5.05
C LYS A 374 -0.75 14.92 4.88
N HIS A 375 0.32 14.68 5.64
CA HIS A 375 1.06 13.42 5.61
C HIS A 375 0.63 12.42 6.69
N CYS A 376 -0.30 12.78 7.60
CA CYS A 376 -0.73 11.90 8.69
C CYS A 376 -1.48 10.65 8.20
N LYS A 377 -2.13 10.77 7.06
CA LYS A 377 -2.87 9.71 6.38
C LYS A 377 -2.79 9.91 4.87
N ARG A 378 -3.12 8.88 4.11
CA ARG A 378 -3.26 9.02 2.67
C ARG A 378 -4.38 9.99 2.34
N ILE A 379 -4.06 11.08 1.65
CA ILE A 379 -5.06 11.94 1.01
C ILE A 379 -5.65 11.17 -0.17
N CYS A 380 -6.93 11.32 -0.41
CA CYS A 380 -7.67 10.72 -1.51
C CYS A 380 -8.16 11.80 -2.47
N PHE A 381 -8.36 11.45 -3.72
CA PHE A 381 -8.95 12.34 -4.73
C PHE A 381 -10.18 11.65 -5.33
N HIS A 382 -11.34 12.27 -5.18
CA HIS A 382 -12.60 11.72 -5.68
C HIS A 382 -13.65 12.82 -5.86
N ASP A 383 -14.35 12.78 -6.99
CA ASP A 383 -15.31 13.85 -7.32
C ASP A 383 -16.69 13.60 -6.71
N ASP A 384 -17.13 12.33 -6.55
CA ASP A 384 -18.47 11.94 -6.12
C ASP A 384 -18.62 11.62 -4.62
N TYR A 385 -17.51 11.49 -3.84
CA TYR A 385 -17.59 11.03 -2.45
C TYR A 385 -18.34 12.02 -1.55
N LEU A 386 -17.94 13.28 -1.55
CA LEU A 386 -18.63 14.30 -0.76
C LEU A 386 -20.07 14.50 -1.21
N PRO A 387 -20.37 14.66 -2.53
CA PRO A 387 -21.78 14.79 -2.98
C PRO A 387 -22.68 13.62 -2.59
N ALA A 388 -22.14 12.43 -2.34
CA ALA A 388 -22.94 11.28 -1.90
C ALA A 388 -23.65 11.54 -0.58
N PHE A 389 -23.08 12.33 0.35
CA PHE A 389 -23.70 12.65 1.63
C PHE A 389 -24.84 13.65 1.55
N ASN A 390 -25.10 14.28 0.40
CA ASN A 390 -26.28 15.09 0.15
C ASN A 390 -27.48 14.25 -0.32
N GLN A 391 -27.30 12.95 -0.56
CA GLN A 391 -28.40 12.05 -0.92
C GLN A 391 -29.22 11.69 0.33
N PRO A 392 -30.56 11.65 0.24
CA PRO A 392 -31.42 11.43 1.40
C PRO A 392 -31.30 10.06 2.05
N ASN A 393 -30.75 9.07 1.33
CA ASN A 393 -30.53 7.71 1.78
C ASN A 393 -29.10 7.47 2.34
N VAL A 394 -28.26 8.50 2.45
CA VAL A 394 -26.88 8.36 2.94
C VAL A 394 -26.73 9.06 4.30
N HIS A 395 -26.33 8.30 5.31
CA HIS A 395 -26.22 8.76 6.68
C HIS A 395 -24.77 8.62 7.18
N LEU A 396 -24.17 9.74 7.57
CA LEU A 396 -22.88 9.71 8.27
C LEU A 396 -23.11 9.39 9.75
N VAL A 397 -22.57 8.30 10.23
CA VAL A 397 -22.52 7.94 11.65
C VAL A 397 -21.12 8.24 12.17
N ASP A 398 -20.95 9.43 12.75
CA ASP A 398 -19.68 9.81 13.38
C ASP A 398 -19.57 9.15 14.76
N THR A 399 -18.51 8.39 14.97
CA THR A 399 -18.25 7.66 16.22
C THR A 399 -17.36 8.46 17.19
N ASN A 400 -17.22 9.74 16.97
CA ASN A 400 -16.40 10.65 17.79
C ASN A 400 -14.97 10.13 18.03
N GLY A 401 -14.39 9.43 17.04
CA GLY A 401 -13.02 8.93 17.09
C GLY A 401 -12.84 7.54 17.71
N MET A 402 -13.87 6.97 18.37
CA MET A 402 -13.73 5.70 19.09
C MET A 402 -13.98 4.46 18.19
N GLY A 403 -14.72 4.62 17.10
CA GLY A 403 -15.19 3.52 16.26
C GLY A 403 -16.55 2.98 16.72
N VAL A 404 -17.01 1.91 16.07
CA VAL A 404 -18.25 1.21 16.43
C VAL A 404 -18.07 0.52 17.79
N ASP A 405 -19.04 0.63 18.70
CA ASP A 405 -18.96 0.09 20.06
C ASP A 405 -19.08 -1.43 20.07
N GLU A 406 -20.12 -1.94 19.43
CA GLU A 406 -20.38 -3.37 19.29
C GLU A 406 -21.13 -3.68 17.98
N ILE A 407 -21.15 -4.93 17.60
CA ILE A 407 -21.99 -5.45 16.54
C ILE A 407 -22.93 -6.50 17.14
N THR A 408 -24.24 -6.24 16.99
CA THR A 408 -25.28 -7.19 17.36
C THR A 408 -25.63 -8.09 16.18
N LYS A 409 -26.56 -9.02 16.38
CA LYS A 409 -27.10 -9.82 15.29
C LYS A 409 -27.78 -9.00 14.18
N ASN A 410 -28.25 -7.80 14.48
CA ASN A 410 -28.97 -6.94 13.54
C ASN A 410 -28.06 -5.90 12.85
N GLY A 411 -26.96 -5.48 13.49
CA GLY A 411 -26.07 -4.45 12.95
C GLY A 411 -25.18 -3.75 13.98
N PRO A 412 -24.44 -2.72 13.55
CA PRO A 412 -23.58 -1.94 14.42
C PRO A 412 -24.33 -1.09 15.45
N VAL A 413 -23.71 -0.89 16.61
CA VAL A 413 -24.17 0.01 17.67
C VAL A 413 -23.15 1.12 17.87
N VAL A 414 -23.61 2.37 17.96
CA VAL A 414 -22.80 3.55 18.26
C VAL A 414 -23.57 4.41 19.27
N ASP A 415 -22.95 4.76 20.39
CA ASP A 415 -23.55 5.54 21.47
C ASP A 415 -24.91 4.97 21.96
N GLY A 416 -25.02 3.64 22.00
CA GLY A 416 -26.20 2.90 22.40
C GLY A 416 -27.34 2.88 21.36
N ILE A 417 -27.14 3.42 20.18
CA ILE A 417 -28.10 3.37 19.06
C ILE A 417 -27.70 2.20 18.12
N GLU A 418 -28.62 1.25 17.94
CA GLU A 418 -28.47 0.16 16.97
C GLU A 418 -28.87 0.63 15.57
N TYR A 419 -28.04 0.32 14.57
CA TYR A 419 -28.29 0.57 13.15
C TYR A 419 -28.53 -0.76 12.44
N PRO A 420 -29.79 -1.21 12.30
CA PRO A 420 -30.08 -2.46 11.64
C PRO A 420 -29.75 -2.40 10.15
N VAL A 421 -28.92 -3.34 9.67
CA VAL A 421 -28.48 -3.44 8.27
C VAL A 421 -28.62 -4.87 7.75
N ASP A 422 -28.76 -4.99 6.44
CA ASP A 422 -28.85 -6.30 5.76
C ASP A 422 -27.47 -6.75 5.23
N LEU A 423 -26.57 -5.77 5.02
CA LEU A 423 -25.19 -5.97 4.58
C LEU A 423 -24.25 -5.08 5.40
N LEU A 424 -23.14 -5.65 5.86
CA LEU A 424 -22.04 -4.92 6.50
C LEU A 424 -20.75 -5.07 5.71
N ILE A 425 -20.21 -3.94 5.25
CA ILE A 425 -18.99 -3.87 4.43
C ILE A 425 -17.86 -3.30 5.28
N TYR A 426 -16.78 -4.07 5.42
CA TYR A 426 -15.57 -3.61 6.11
C TYR A 426 -14.60 -2.96 5.12
N ALA A 427 -14.52 -1.62 5.15
CA ALA A 427 -13.51 -0.83 4.45
C ALA A 427 -12.33 -0.49 5.39
N SER A 428 -11.87 -1.48 6.15
CA SER A 428 -10.92 -1.35 7.26
C SER A 428 -9.45 -1.47 6.84
N GLY A 429 -9.19 -1.73 5.57
CA GLY A 429 -7.86 -1.71 4.97
C GLY A 429 -7.03 -2.97 5.27
N PHE A 430 -5.70 -2.80 5.30
CA PHE A 430 -4.72 -3.88 5.29
C PHE A 430 -3.69 -3.72 6.39
N GLU A 431 -3.01 -4.81 6.74
CA GLU A 431 -1.84 -4.80 7.61
C GLU A 431 -0.61 -4.36 6.79
N VAL A 432 -0.21 -3.12 6.96
CA VAL A 432 0.93 -2.53 6.21
C VAL A 432 2.22 -2.55 7.01
N THR A 433 2.14 -2.34 8.32
CA THR A 433 3.29 -2.16 9.22
C THR A 433 3.51 -3.31 10.21
N THR A 434 2.73 -4.38 10.12
CA THR A 434 2.99 -5.62 10.84
C THR A 434 4.26 -6.30 10.33
N ASP A 435 4.80 -7.21 11.12
CA ASP A 435 6.04 -7.91 10.77
C ASP A 435 5.98 -8.59 9.43
N LEU A 436 7.11 -8.57 8.72
CA LEU A 436 7.18 -9.11 7.36
C LEU A 436 6.73 -10.57 7.31
N HIS A 437 7.17 -11.43 8.26
CA HIS A 437 6.79 -12.83 8.30
C HIS A 437 5.27 -13.05 8.50
N GLN A 438 4.61 -12.18 9.27
CA GLN A 438 3.15 -12.24 9.46
C GLN A 438 2.41 -11.87 8.16
N ARG A 439 2.91 -10.87 7.44
CA ARG A 439 2.34 -10.46 6.14
C ARG A 439 2.58 -11.51 5.06
N LEU A 440 3.74 -12.15 5.05
CA LEU A 440 4.07 -13.24 4.11
C LEU A 440 3.25 -14.51 4.36
N GLY A 441 2.82 -14.76 5.61
CA GLY A 441 2.16 -15.99 6.00
C GLY A 441 3.13 -17.15 6.28
N PHE A 442 4.44 -16.92 6.18
CA PHE A 442 5.49 -17.88 6.55
C PHE A 442 6.72 -17.14 7.09
N ASN A 443 7.57 -17.85 7.78
CA ASN A 443 8.74 -17.29 8.45
C ASN A 443 10.04 -17.91 7.86
N PRO A 444 10.74 -17.20 6.96
CA PRO A 444 11.97 -17.72 6.38
C PRO A 444 13.00 -18.09 7.45
N LYS A 445 13.69 -19.22 7.27
CA LYS A 445 14.77 -19.69 8.14
C LYS A 445 16.10 -19.62 7.39
N GLY A 446 16.98 -18.76 7.85
CA GLY A 446 18.30 -18.53 7.28
C GLY A 446 19.35 -19.51 7.80
N ARG A 447 20.62 -19.03 7.92
CA ARG A 447 21.73 -19.79 8.47
C ARG A 447 21.40 -20.34 9.86
N ASP A 448 21.89 -21.52 10.18
CA ASP A 448 21.67 -22.23 11.44
C ASP A 448 20.18 -22.45 11.78
N GLY A 449 19.27 -22.30 10.81
CA GLY A 449 17.82 -22.44 11.00
C GLY A 449 17.18 -21.27 11.75
N ILE A 450 17.89 -20.14 11.93
CA ILE A 450 17.37 -18.95 12.63
C ILE A 450 16.25 -18.33 11.78
N ALA A 451 15.08 -18.13 12.40
CA ALA A 451 13.94 -17.53 11.73
C ALA A 451 14.10 -16.01 11.57
N LEU A 452 13.51 -15.45 10.51
CA LEU A 452 13.55 -14.01 10.25
C LEU A 452 12.95 -13.20 11.43
N SER A 453 11.87 -13.68 12.03
CA SER A 453 11.26 -13.04 13.20
C SER A 453 12.16 -13.05 14.43
N GLU A 454 13.01 -14.06 14.56
CA GLU A 454 13.99 -14.18 15.63
C GLU A 454 15.16 -13.23 15.40
N ARG A 455 15.72 -13.19 14.17
CA ARG A 455 16.78 -12.26 13.78
C ARG A 455 16.34 -10.79 13.94
N TRP A 456 15.06 -10.50 13.63
CA TRP A 456 14.48 -9.17 13.70
C TRP A 456 13.64 -8.92 14.98
N ALA A 457 13.89 -9.66 16.05
CA ALA A 457 13.16 -9.49 17.32
C ALA A 457 13.26 -8.06 17.88
N GLU A 458 14.41 -7.41 17.69
CA GLU A 458 14.64 -6.01 18.09
C GLU A 458 14.44 -5.00 16.94
N GLY A 459 13.81 -5.41 15.84
CA GLY A 459 13.55 -4.63 14.64
C GLY A 459 14.33 -5.11 13.42
N ALA A 460 14.02 -4.54 12.27
CA ALA A 460 14.58 -4.95 10.98
C ALA A 460 16.09 -4.65 10.88
N HIS A 461 16.79 -5.52 10.19
CA HIS A 461 18.19 -5.39 9.83
C HIS A 461 18.31 -5.71 8.33
N THR A 462 18.55 -4.68 7.52
CA THR A 462 18.74 -4.84 6.08
C THR A 462 19.82 -3.89 5.56
N MET A 463 20.42 -4.24 4.44
CA MET A 463 21.18 -3.34 3.61
C MET A 463 20.27 -2.86 2.47
N HIS A 464 20.05 -1.55 2.37
CA HIS A 464 19.21 -0.87 1.36
C HIS A 464 17.73 -1.35 1.32
N GLY A 465 17.23 -2.04 2.35
CA GLY A 465 15.88 -2.65 2.31
C GLY A 465 15.79 -3.89 1.41
N VAL A 466 16.91 -4.42 0.93
CA VAL A 466 16.96 -5.50 -0.07
C VAL A 466 17.63 -6.77 0.44
N LEU A 467 18.77 -6.67 1.11
CA LEU A 467 19.54 -7.81 1.62
C LEU A 467 19.48 -7.85 3.14
N ALA A 468 19.52 -9.05 3.74
CA ALA A 468 19.53 -9.26 5.18
C ALA A 468 20.62 -10.26 5.60
N SER A 469 21.44 -9.92 6.61
CA SER A 469 22.50 -10.80 7.11
C SER A 469 21.92 -12.04 7.79
N GLY A 470 22.57 -13.20 7.57
CA GLY A 470 22.07 -14.50 7.98
C GLY A 470 21.02 -15.11 7.04
N PHE A 471 20.63 -14.41 5.97
CA PHE A 471 19.69 -14.90 4.94
C PHE A 471 20.31 -14.79 3.55
N PRO A 472 21.29 -15.68 3.24
CA PRO A 472 21.99 -15.60 1.97
C PRO A 472 21.04 -15.72 0.78
N ASN A 473 21.26 -14.94 -0.27
CA ASN A 473 20.47 -14.97 -1.52
C ASN A 473 18.96 -14.69 -1.33
N MET A 474 18.53 -14.19 -0.16
CA MET A 474 17.18 -13.69 0.05
C MET A 474 17.12 -12.19 -0.28
N LEU A 475 16.29 -11.84 -1.23
CA LEU A 475 16.15 -10.47 -1.74
C LEU A 475 14.74 -9.94 -1.45
N LEU A 476 14.66 -8.75 -0.88
CA LEU A 476 13.41 -8.15 -0.43
C LEU A 476 12.96 -7.04 -1.39
N ILE A 477 11.69 -7.04 -1.75
CA ILE A 477 11.00 -5.89 -2.35
C ILE A 477 9.84 -5.54 -1.43
N SER A 478 10.10 -4.67 -0.46
CA SER A 478 9.16 -4.34 0.60
C SER A 478 9.36 -2.91 1.12
N LEU A 479 8.48 -2.46 2.02
CA LEU A 479 8.66 -1.19 2.74
C LEU A 479 9.67 -1.27 3.90
N VAL A 480 10.09 -2.47 4.28
CA VAL A 480 10.98 -2.65 5.43
C VAL A 480 12.35 -2.08 5.10
N GLN A 481 12.68 -0.95 5.71
CA GLN A 481 13.92 -0.19 5.46
C GLN A 481 14.17 0.16 3.97
N GLY A 482 13.14 0.01 3.14
CA GLY A 482 13.14 0.39 1.73
C GLY A 482 12.55 1.77 1.50
N GLY A 483 12.48 2.21 0.25
CA GLY A 483 11.89 3.50 -0.11
C GLY A 483 10.36 3.54 0.08
N PHE A 484 9.84 4.74 0.24
CA PHE A 484 8.42 5.01 0.29
C PHE A 484 8.08 6.24 -0.58
N GLY A 485 6.99 6.18 -1.32
CA GLY A 485 6.59 7.31 -2.18
C GLY A 485 5.17 7.19 -2.72
N THR A 486 4.64 8.32 -3.21
CA THR A 486 3.28 8.41 -3.77
C THR A 486 3.10 7.49 -4.98
N ASN A 487 4.07 7.45 -5.89
CA ASN A 487 4.10 6.49 -7.00
C ASN A 487 4.85 5.21 -6.60
N PHE A 488 4.13 4.27 -6.01
CA PHE A 488 4.73 3.03 -5.52
C PHE A 488 5.21 2.11 -6.65
N SER A 489 4.59 2.13 -7.83
CA SER A 489 5.03 1.31 -8.98
C SER A 489 6.41 1.70 -9.50
N HIS A 490 6.77 2.98 -9.45
CA HIS A 490 8.13 3.43 -9.75
C HIS A 490 9.17 2.80 -8.82
N LEU A 491 8.88 2.84 -7.52
CA LEU A 491 9.76 2.22 -6.52
C LEU A 491 9.92 0.71 -6.74
N LEU A 492 8.81 0.02 -7.04
CA LEU A 492 8.84 -1.41 -7.35
C LEU A 492 9.67 -1.71 -8.61
N SER A 493 9.55 -0.87 -9.64
CA SER A 493 10.36 -1.00 -10.87
C SER A 493 11.86 -0.85 -10.59
N GLU A 494 12.27 0.15 -9.80
CA GLU A 494 13.68 0.36 -9.48
C GLU A 494 14.23 -0.72 -8.55
N SER A 495 13.43 -1.22 -7.61
CA SER A 495 13.81 -2.34 -6.76
C SER A 495 13.95 -3.64 -7.57
N ALA A 496 13.06 -3.89 -8.53
CA ALA A 496 13.14 -5.05 -9.44
C ALA A 496 14.43 -5.03 -10.29
N LYS A 497 14.76 -3.89 -10.87
CA LYS A 497 16.04 -3.69 -11.60
C LYS A 497 17.24 -3.95 -10.70
N HIS A 498 17.18 -3.48 -9.45
CA HIS A 498 18.26 -3.70 -8.49
C HIS A 498 18.45 -5.19 -8.17
N VAL A 499 17.35 -5.91 -7.89
CA VAL A 499 17.35 -7.36 -7.66
C VAL A 499 17.89 -8.12 -8.87
N ALA A 500 17.41 -7.80 -10.08
CA ALA A 500 17.88 -8.46 -11.31
C ALA A 500 19.37 -8.25 -11.54
N ARG A 501 19.88 -7.03 -11.30
CA ARG A 501 21.32 -6.72 -11.45
C ARG A 501 22.19 -7.45 -10.42
N ILE A 502 21.72 -7.61 -9.17
CA ILE A 502 22.43 -8.41 -8.15
C ILE A 502 22.57 -9.85 -8.63
N ILE A 503 21.48 -10.47 -9.09
CA ILE A 503 21.48 -11.86 -9.54
C ILE A 503 22.34 -12.05 -10.80
N GLU A 504 22.26 -11.13 -11.77
CA GLU A 504 23.11 -11.13 -12.97
C GLU A 504 24.58 -11.09 -12.58
N LYS A 505 24.99 -10.14 -11.73
CA LYS A 505 26.38 -10.02 -11.30
C LYS A 505 26.86 -11.25 -10.53
N CYS A 506 26.02 -11.83 -9.67
CA CYS A 506 26.36 -13.10 -9.02
C CYS A 506 26.60 -14.23 -10.03
N ASN A 507 25.85 -14.26 -11.15
CA ASN A 507 26.08 -15.25 -12.22
C ASN A 507 27.37 -14.97 -13.00
N GLU A 508 27.64 -13.70 -13.34
CA GLU A 508 28.86 -13.28 -14.05
C GLU A 508 30.13 -13.59 -13.25
N ASP A 509 30.12 -13.33 -11.95
CA ASP A 509 31.29 -13.47 -11.07
C ASP A 509 31.41 -14.87 -10.41
N GLY A 510 30.51 -15.81 -10.70
CA GLY A 510 30.46 -17.14 -10.10
C GLY A 510 30.19 -17.14 -8.60
N ILE A 511 29.49 -16.11 -8.08
CA ILE A 511 29.11 -16.00 -6.68
C ILE A 511 27.96 -16.94 -6.40
N LEU A 512 28.14 -17.92 -5.52
CA LEU A 512 27.15 -18.91 -5.14
C LEU A 512 26.18 -18.38 -4.08
N SER A 513 26.69 -17.62 -3.12
CA SER A 513 25.85 -16.93 -2.14
C SER A 513 26.36 -15.53 -1.82
N ILE A 514 25.40 -14.63 -1.54
CA ILE A 514 25.62 -13.23 -1.18
C ILE A 514 24.73 -12.87 0.01
N GLU A 515 25.28 -12.18 1.01
CA GLU A 515 24.55 -11.59 2.13
C GLU A 515 25.28 -10.34 2.63
N PRO A 516 24.60 -9.35 3.26
CA PRO A 516 25.29 -8.17 3.76
C PRO A 516 26.16 -8.48 4.99
N GLU A 517 27.15 -7.65 5.20
CA GLU A 517 27.83 -7.55 6.48
C GLU A 517 26.94 -6.80 7.48
N GLU A 518 26.97 -7.18 8.75
CA GLU A 518 26.19 -6.47 9.81
C GLU A 518 26.56 -4.98 9.89
N ALA A 519 27.82 -4.63 9.61
CA ALA A 519 28.27 -3.25 9.56
C ALA A 519 27.56 -2.43 8.47
N ALA A 520 27.29 -3.02 7.31
CA ALA A 520 26.57 -2.37 6.22
C ALA A 520 25.08 -2.16 6.54
N GLU A 521 24.48 -3.09 7.30
CA GLU A 521 23.11 -2.92 7.80
C GLU A 521 23.02 -1.75 8.81
N GLU A 522 23.99 -1.60 9.70
CA GLU A 522 24.04 -0.49 10.67
C GLU A 522 24.35 0.86 9.98
N GLU A 523 25.20 0.87 8.97
CA GLU A 523 25.42 2.05 8.12
C GLU A 523 24.12 2.49 7.45
N TRP A 524 23.39 1.55 6.84
CA TRP A 524 22.09 1.84 6.24
C TRP A 524 21.06 2.35 7.26
N LEU A 525 21.01 1.76 8.45
CA LEU A 525 20.15 2.25 9.53
C LEU A 525 20.50 3.70 9.92
N SER A 526 21.77 4.04 9.92
CA SER A 526 22.22 5.42 10.21
C SER A 526 21.73 6.42 9.14
N VAL A 527 21.71 6.00 7.86
CA VAL A 527 21.11 6.78 6.77
C VAL A 527 19.61 6.98 7.01
N LEU A 528 18.88 5.91 7.36
CA LEU A 528 17.44 5.98 7.65
C LEU A 528 17.13 6.92 8.81
N HIS A 529 17.92 6.88 9.88
CA HIS A 529 17.78 7.81 11.01
C HIS A 529 18.01 9.26 10.57
N GLY A 530 19.03 9.50 9.73
CA GLY A 530 19.34 10.85 9.24
C GLY A 530 18.18 11.49 8.47
N VAL A 531 17.54 10.72 7.56
CA VAL A 531 16.40 11.22 6.77
C VAL A 531 15.07 11.18 7.53
N GLY A 532 14.96 10.31 8.56
CA GLY A 532 13.71 10.06 9.28
C GLY A 532 13.39 11.09 10.38
N MET A 533 14.32 11.95 10.78
CA MET A 533 14.13 12.85 11.93
C MET A 533 12.96 13.84 11.77
N GLY A 534 12.82 14.45 10.59
CA GLY A 534 11.72 15.36 10.28
C GLY A 534 10.37 14.64 10.29
N GLY A 535 10.32 13.46 9.70
CA GLY A 535 9.14 12.60 9.72
C GLY A 535 8.74 12.21 11.15
N ALA A 536 9.68 11.82 12.01
CA ALA A 536 9.40 11.47 13.40
C ALA A 536 8.75 12.64 14.16
N ARG A 537 9.26 13.87 13.99
CA ARG A 537 8.65 15.10 14.53
C ARG A 537 7.21 15.23 14.02
N TYR A 538 7.02 15.16 12.73
CA TYR A 538 5.73 15.34 12.08
C TYR A 538 4.70 14.32 12.56
N PHE A 539 5.03 13.03 12.50
CA PHE A 539 4.13 11.94 12.88
C PHE A 539 3.76 11.91 14.36
N SER A 540 4.54 12.54 15.24
CA SER A 540 4.20 12.66 16.67
C SER A 540 2.92 13.46 16.92
N HIS A 541 2.55 14.37 16.01
CA HIS A 541 1.34 15.20 16.08
C HIS A 541 0.16 14.64 15.28
N CYS A 542 0.38 13.55 14.55
CA CYS A 542 -0.66 12.93 13.72
C CYS A 542 -1.70 12.16 14.53
N THR A 543 -2.93 12.11 14.06
CA THR A 543 -3.94 11.15 14.55
C THR A 543 -3.46 9.70 14.30
N PRO A 544 -3.88 8.71 15.13
CA PRO A 544 -3.50 7.30 14.94
C PRO A 544 -3.78 6.80 13.52
N SER A 545 -2.81 6.12 12.94
CA SER A 545 -2.89 5.50 11.61
C SER A 545 -1.78 4.45 11.45
N PHE A 546 -1.80 3.70 10.35
CA PHE A 546 -0.69 2.79 10.05
C PHE A 546 0.64 3.51 9.79
N TYR A 547 0.63 4.81 9.41
CA TYR A 547 1.87 5.60 9.22
C TYR A 547 2.64 5.84 10.51
N ASN A 548 1.96 5.86 11.67
CA ASN A 548 2.56 6.06 12.98
C ASN A 548 2.26 4.90 13.95
N SER A 549 2.03 3.70 13.42
CA SER A 549 1.76 2.47 14.18
C SER A 549 0.64 2.65 15.22
N GLU A 550 -0.45 3.35 14.85
CA GLU A 550 -1.58 3.69 15.70
C GLU A 550 -1.16 4.49 16.96
N GLN A 551 -0.15 5.35 16.84
CA GLN A 551 0.44 6.14 17.95
C GLN A 551 1.04 5.27 19.07
N GLN A 552 1.52 4.08 18.76
CA GLN A 552 2.27 3.29 19.72
C GLN A 552 3.59 3.98 20.08
N ARG A 553 4.03 3.71 21.30
CA ARG A 553 5.28 4.27 21.81
C ARG A 553 6.45 3.82 20.95
N ILE A 554 7.29 4.75 20.52
CA ILE A 554 8.53 4.44 19.82
C ILE A 554 9.46 3.74 20.82
N ASP A 555 9.67 2.45 20.61
CA ASP A 555 10.66 1.64 21.32
C ASP A 555 11.87 1.37 20.41
N LYS A 556 12.83 0.58 20.90
CA LYS A 556 14.02 0.20 20.14
C LYS A 556 13.69 -0.48 18.82
N ARG A 557 12.62 -1.27 18.78
CA ARG A 557 12.16 -2.00 17.60
C ARG A 557 11.56 -1.06 16.57
N ALA A 558 10.70 -0.15 16.99
CA ALA A 558 10.11 0.86 16.13
C ALA A 558 11.19 1.77 15.50
N ALA A 559 12.25 2.07 16.25
CA ALA A 559 13.39 2.84 15.76
C ALA A 559 14.21 2.15 14.66
N ARG A 560 14.04 0.83 14.45
CA ARG A 560 14.65 0.08 13.35
C ARG A 560 13.67 -0.23 12.23
N ASN A 561 12.37 -0.33 12.53
CA ASN A 561 11.32 -0.62 11.53
C ASN A 561 10.94 0.65 10.74
N LEU A 562 11.93 1.34 10.22
CA LEU A 562 11.76 2.56 9.44
C LEU A 562 11.59 2.24 7.95
N THR A 563 11.06 3.21 7.22
CA THR A 563 11.18 3.31 5.76
C THR A 563 12.10 4.48 5.43
N TYR A 564 12.68 4.49 4.24
CA TYR A 564 13.40 5.65 3.74
C TYR A 564 12.38 6.75 3.40
N THR A 565 12.34 7.80 4.22
CA THR A 565 11.38 8.92 4.09
C THR A 565 11.95 10.12 3.34
N GLY A 566 13.15 10.03 2.80
CA GLY A 566 13.69 10.99 1.85
C GLY A 566 13.03 10.85 0.46
N SER A 567 13.52 11.60 -0.51
CA SER A 567 13.02 11.49 -1.89
C SER A 567 13.21 10.06 -2.43
N VAL A 568 12.20 9.54 -3.16
CA VAL A 568 12.33 8.27 -3.90
C VAL A 568 13.53 8.29 -4.85
N LEU A 569 13.83 9.45 -5.47
CA LEU A 569 14.97 9.60 -6.37
C LEU A 569 16.31 9.48 -5.64
N ASP A 570 16.40 9.98 -4.39
CA ASP A 570 17.60 9.79 -3.58
C ASP A 570 17.80 8.33 -3.19
N TYR A 571 16.71 7.64 -2.80
CA TYR A 571 16.76 6.20 -2.55
C TYR A 571 17.20 5.41 -3.78
N VAL A 572 16.62 5.69 -4.93
CA VAL A 572 17.03 5.09 -6.22
C VAL A 572 18.51 5.37 -6.48
N GLY A 573 18.98 6.59 -6.21
CA GLY A 573 20.39 6.96 -6.32
C GLY A 573 21.31 6.14 -5.41
N TYR A 574 20.88 5.73 -4.21
CA TYR A 574 21.64 4.78 -3.36
C TYR A 574 21.74 3.41 -4.04
N LEU A 575 20.63 2.88 -4.54
CA LEU A 575 20.62 1.59 -5.24
C LEU A 575 21.51 1.60 -6.49
N GLU A 576 21.43 2.68 -7.31
CA GLU A 576 22.21 2.83 -8.52
C GLU A 576 23.70 2.90 -8.22
N ARG A 577 24.11 3.78 -7.31
CA ARG A 577 25.53 3.91 -6.94
C ARG A 577 26.13 2.60 -6.46
N TRP A 578 25.38 1.81 -5.67
CA TRP A 578 25.88 0.55 -5.16
C TRP A 578 26.00 -0.52 -6.24
N ARG A 579 25.00 -0.66 -7.13
CA ARG A 579 25.02 -1.67 -8.20
C ARG A 579 26.03 -1.37 -9.32
N ASP A 580 26.42 -0.10 -9.48
CA ASP A 580 27.39 0.32 -10.50
C ASP A 580 28.84 0.17 -10.03
N VAL A 581 29.09 -0.14 -8.74
CA VAL A 581 30.44 -0.43 -8.24
C VAL A 581 30.87 -1.84 -8.70
N PRO A 582 32.09 -2.00 -9.23
CA PRO A 582 32.59 -3.31 -9.68
C PRO A 582 32.57 -4.39 -8.61
N ASP A 583 32.90 -4.02 -7.38
CA ASP A 583 32.89 -4.90 -6.22
C ASP A 583 31.64 -4.59 -5.36
N PHE A 584 30.89 -5.61 -5.00
CA PHE A 584 29.81 -5.49 -4.03
C PHE A 584 30.38 -5.08 -2.67
N SER A 585 30.37 -3.79 -2.35
CA SER A 585 30.83 -3.32 -1.04
C SER A 585 29.83 -3.64 0.07
N GLY A 586 30.32 -4.03 1.25
CA GLY A 586 29.51 -4.31 2.43
C GLY A 586 28.77 -5.65 2.38
N VAL A 587 29.18 -6.59 1.54
CA VAL A 587 28.63 -7.94 1.47
C VAL A 587 29.67 -9.03 1.62
N LYS A 588 29.25 -10.17 2.15
CA LYS A 588 29.97 -11.44 2.15
C LYS A 588 29.52 -12.25 0.95
N THR A 589 30.49 -12.82 0.22
CA THR A 589 30.24 -13.68 -0.93
C THR A 589 30.94 -15.02 -0.79
N VAL A 590 30.33 -16.07 -1.33
CA VAL A 590 30.91 -17.41 -1.44
C VAL A 590 30.99 -17.77 -2.92
N THR A 591 32.19 -18.13 -3.41
CA THR A 591 32.45 -18.52 -4.82
C THR A 591 32.83 -19.98 -4.96
N THR A 592 33.15 -20.66 -3.86
CA THR A 592 33.53 -22.09 -3.84
C THR A 592 32.50 -22.84 -2.97
N PRO A 593 32.02 -24.03 -3.43
CA PRO A 593 31.13 -24.83 -2.61
C PRO A 593 31.74 -25.19 -1.25
N PRO A 594 30.92 -25.33 -0.17
CA PRO A 594 31.42 -25.84 1.10
C PRO A 594 32.03 -27.22 0.95
N GLY A 595 33.33 -27.39 1.29
CA GLY A 595 34.00 -28.70 1.31
C GLY A 595 34.98 -28.97 0.15
N ASP A 596 35.16 -28.02 -0.77
CA ASP A 596 36.24 -28.03 -1.78
C ASP A 596 37.46 -27.15 -1.29
#